data_8a029a724705742f5faa969ad725c468
#
_entry.id   8a029a724705742f5faa969ad725c468
#
_cell.length_a   1.000
_cell.length_b   1.000
_cell.length_c   1.000
_cell.angle_alpha   90.00
_cell.angle_beta   90.00
_cell.angle_gamma   90.00
#
_symmetry.space_group_name_H-M   'P 1'
#
loop_
_entity.id
_entity.type
_entity.pdbx_description
1 polymer ?
#
loop_
_entity_poly.entity_id
_entity_poly.type
_entity_poly.pdbx_seq_one_letter_code
_entity_poly.pdbx_strand_id
1 'polypeptide(L)'
;AGDRKHIESRIASLCGGIGVISVGGATDTEQKELYDRVDDAVCAVKSAMEEGILAGSGLTIFRLGLEMVAVNEVFSRLSMEAKTARRILGNAMQTPLMQICENAGKTDYFKDYIQTSNKMTATKRWGYGYNVKTGEYGNLIKMGVIDPAKVTRCALENAVSVAVTILSTNAIITFDESNR
;
A
#
# COMPACT_ATOMS: atom_id res chain seq x y z
N ALA A 1 15.57 7.51 -19.91
CA ALA A 1 15.36 7.70 -18.46
C ALA A 1 16.49 8.54 -17.81
N GLY A 2 17.75 8.37 -18.24
CA GLY A 2 18.90 9.14 -17.73
C GLY A 2 18.83 10.64 -18.01
N ASP A 3 18.48 11.01 -19.22
CA ASP A 3 18.44 12.41 -19.66
C ASP A 3 17.38 13.23 -18.91
N ARG A 4 16.24 12.64 -18.60
CA ARG A 4 15.16 13.31 -17.85
C ARG A 4 15.59 13.67 -16.42
N LYS A 5 16.21 12.72 -15.70
CA LYS A 5 16.76 12.99 -14.36
C LYS A 5 17.84 14.08 -14.38
N HIS A 6 18.68 14.10 -15.42
CA HIS A 6 19.71 15.13 -15.56
C HIS A 6 19.11 16.51 -15.81
N ILE A 7 18.08 16.61 -16.65
CA ILE A 7 17.36 17.86 -16.91
C ILE A 7 16.64 18.36 -15.65
N GLU A 8 15.93 17.48 -14.93
CA GLU A 8 15.26 17.81 -13.67
C GLU A 8 16.25 18.32 -12.61
N SER A 9 17.43 17.69 -12.50
CA SER A 9 18.50 18.15 -11.60
C SER A 9 19.01 19.56 -11.97
N ARG A 10 19.18 19.87 -13.26
CA ARG A 10 19.58 21.20 -13.73
C ARG A 10 18.50 22.25 -13.46
N ILE A 11 17.23 21.90 -13.68
CA ILE A 11 16.11 22.80 -13.37
C ILE A 11 16.08 23.08 -11.85
N ALA A 12 16.22 22.06 -11.00
CA ALA A 12 16.27 22.23 -9.56
C ALA A 12 17.43 23.14 -9.11
N SER A 13 18.60 23.01 -9.73
CA SER A 13 19.76 23.85 -9.44
C SER A 13 19.58 25.31 -9.86
N LEU A 14 18.73 25.58 -10.85
CA LEU A 14 18.46 26.94 -11.36
C LEU A 14 17.28 27.62 -10.65
N CYS A 15 16.28 26.86 -10.24
CA CYS A 15 14.99 27.38 -9.75
C CYS A 15 14.79 27.24 -8.24
N GLY A 16 15.62 26.48 -7.54
CA GLY A 16 15.43 26.21 -6.10
C GLY A 16 16.72 25.87 -5.38
N GLY A 17 16.67 25.88 -4.06
CA GLY A 17 17.76 25.41 -3.21
C GLY A 17 17.89 23.89 -3.27
N ILE A 18 19.12 23.41 -3.10
CA ILE A 18 19.41 21.99 -2.90
C ILE A 18 19.32 21.71 -1.39
N GLY A 19 18.41 20.82 -1.00
CA GLY A 19 18.39 20.28 0.36
C GLY A 19 19.39 19.11 0.46
N VAL A 20 20.23 19.14 1.48
CA VAL A 20 21.18 18.06 1.78
C VAL A 20 20.82 17.45 3.13
N ILE A 21 20.58 16.14 3.15
CA ILE A 21 20.36 15.38 4.36
C ILE A 21 21.60 14.53 4.62
N SER A 22 22.32 14.86 5.70
CA SER A 22 23.50 14.10 6.12
C SER A 22 23.06 12.95 7.02
N VAL A 23 23.51 11.75 6.70
CA VAL A 23 23.18 10.52 7.45
C VAL A 23 24.45 9.97 8.08
N GLY A 24 24.40 9.66 9.38
CA GLY A 24 25.48 9.04 10.12
C GLY A 24 24.97 7.85 10.94
N GLY A 25 25.87 6.96 11.31
CA GLY A 25 25.60 5.79 12.15
C GLY A 25 26.85 5.39 12.93
N ALA A 26 26.69 4.59 13.99
CA ALA A 26 27.82 4.07 14.77
C ALA A 26 28.58 2.98 13.99
N THR A 27 27.94 2.33 13.02
CA THR A 27 28.51 1.31 12.14
C THR A 27 28.11 1.58 10.68
N ASP A 28 28.90 1.05 9.74
CA ASP A 28 28.60 1.16 8.30
C ASP A 28 27.24 0.54 7.95
N THR A 29 26.85 -0.54 8.59
CA THR A 29 25.56 -1.20 8.39
C THR A 29 24.40 -0.33 8.86
N GLU A 30 24.53 0.28 10.02
CA GLU A 30 23.54 1.22 10.57
C GLU A 30 23.40 2.47 9.69
N GLN A 31 24.53 3.03 9.25
CA GLN A 31 24.53 4.18 8.36
C GLN A 31 23.85 3.87 7.04
N LYS A 32 24.11 2.70 6.45
CA LYS A 32 23.50 2.27 5.20
C LYS A 32 21.98 2.08 5.37
N GLU A 33 21.55 1.41 6.44
CA GLU A 33 20.12 1.22 6.73
C GLU A 33 19.39 2.55 6.89
N LEU A 34 20.01 3.49 7.63
CA LEU A 34 19.41 4.81 7.82
C LEU A 34 19.38 5.62 6.50
N TYR A 35 20.41 5.49 5.67
CA TYR A 35 20.43 6.11 4.35
C TYR A 35 19.28 5.59 3.47
N ASP A 36 19.11 4.27 3.39
CA ASP A 36 18.04 3.64 2.61
C ASP A 36 16.66 4.08 3.11
N ARG A 37 16.47 4.17 4.43
CA ARG A 37 15.23 4.67 5.05
C ARG A 37 14.94 6.14 4.72
N VAL A 38 15.96 6.99 4.67
CA VAL A 38 15.82 8.41 4.29
C VAL A 38 15.49 8.53 2.81
N ASP A 39 16.12 7.75 1.93
CA ASP A 39 15.84 7.76 0.49
C ASP A 39 14.40 7.30 0.22
N ASP A 40 13.94 6.24 0.89
CA ASP A 40 12.54 5.78 0.83
C ASP A 40 11.57 6.88 1.28
N ALA A 41 11.87 7.58 2.36
CA ALA A 41 11.04 8.68 2.84
C ALA A 41 10.95 9.83 1.82
N VAL A 42 12.07 10.19 1.19
CA VAL A 42 12.10 11.22 0.12
C VAL A 42 11.28 10.77 -1.09
N CYS A 43 11.40 9.51 -1.50
CA CYS A 43 10.63 8.95 -2.60
C CYS A 43 9.12 8.92 -2.27
N ALA A 44 8.77 8.57 -1.03
CA ALA A 44 7.38 8.59 -0.56
C ALA A 44 6.78 9.99 -0.59
N VAL A 45 7.52 11.01 -0.12
CA VAL A 45 7.07 12.41 -0.15
C VAL A 45 6.87 12.88 -1.60
N LYS A 46 7.81 12.59 -2.51
CA LYS A 46 7.66 12.94 -3.94
C LYS A 46 6.41 12.30 -4.54
N SER A 47 6.18 11.03 -4.27
CA SER A 47 5.00 10.30 -4.74
C SER A 47 3.69 10.88 -4.16
N ALA A 48 3.72 11.29 -2.89
CA ALA A 48 2.58 11.94 -2.23
C ALA A 48 2.27 13.32 -2.81
N MET A 49 3.28 14.06 -3.24
CA MET A 49 3.09 15.36 -3.92
C MET A 49 2.45 15.22 -5.30
N GLU A 50 2.63 14.07 -5.98
CA GLU A 50 2.06 13.84 -7.30
C GLU A 50 0.57 13.47 -7.27
N GLU A 51 0.15 12.57 -6.36
CA GLU A 51 -1.21 12.00 -6.32
C GLU A 51 -1.90 12.12 -4.96
N GLY A 52 -1.26 12.75 -3.98
CA GLY A 52 -1.81 12.93 -2.65
C GLY A 52 -1.55 11.74 -1.71
N ILE A 53 -2.26 11.75 -0.58
CA ILE A 53 -2.11 10.79 0.51
C ILE A 53 -3.39 10.03 0.79
N LEU A 54 -3.25 8.82 1.31
CA LEU A 54 -4.30 7.94 1.79
C LEU A 54 -4.08 7.61 3.27
N ALA A 55 -5.14 7.10 3.93
CA ALA A 55 -4.97 6.47 5.23
C ALA A 55 -4.06 5.24 5.08
N GLY A 56 -2.98 5.22 5.86
CA GLY A 56 -1.93 4.23 5.77
C GLY A 56 -2.28 2.87 6.37
N SER A 57 -1.25 2.06 6.63
CA SER A 57 -1.41 0.70 7.17
C SER A 57 -2.21 -0.23 6.26
N GLY A 58 -2.31 0.05 4.95
CA GLY A 58 -3.14 -0.72 4.03
C GLY A 58 -4.65 -0.55 4.21
N LEU A 59 -5.10 0.38 5.07
CA LEU A 59 -6.51 0.57 5.39
C LEU A 59 -7.36 0.88 4.15
N THR A 60 -6.86 1.75 3.26
CA THR A 60 -7.62 2.17 2.07
C THR A 60 -7.89 0.99 1.14
N ILE A 61 -6.88 0.16 0.86
CA ILE A 61 -7.03 -1.06 0.04
C ILE A 61 -7.96 -2.05 0.72
N PHE A 62 -7.79 -2.26 2.02
CA PHE A 62 -8.65 -3.13 2.83
C PHE A 62 -10.12 -2.73 2.71
N ARG A 63 -10.43 -1.45 2.83
CA ARG A 63 -11.78 -0.90 2.70
C ARG A 63 -12.37 -1.13 1.31
N LEU A 64 -11.60 -0.83 0.28
CA LEU A 64 -12.00 -1.10 -1.10
C LEU A 64 -12.27 -2.60 -1.31
N GLY A 65 -11.41 -3.46 -0.75
CA GLY A 65 -11.59 -4.91 -0.79
C GLY A 65 -12.92 -5.36 -0.15
N LEU A 66 -13.28 -4.80 1.01
CA LEU A 66 -14.56 -5.08 1.66
C LEU A 66 -15.76 -4.67 0.78
N GLU A 67 -15.69 -3.50 0.14
CA GLU A 67 -16.74 -3.02 -0.76
C GLU A 67 -16.83 -3.85 -2.05
N MET A 68 -15.70 -4.35 -2.53
CA MET A 68 -15.68 -5.27 -3.67
C MET A 68 -16.30 -6.62 -3.34
N VAL A 69 -16.17 -7.13 -2.13
CA VAL A 69 -16.77 -8.40 -1.71
C VAL A 69 -18.24 -8.24 -1.36
N ALA A 70 -18.64 -7.06 -0.88
CA ALA A 70 -20.04 -6.80 -0.52
C ALA A 70 -20.97 -6.96 -1.73
N VAL A 71 -22.07 -7.71 -1.52
CA VAL A 71 -23.10 -7.88 -2.54
C VAL A 71 -23.97 -6.62 -2.57
N ASN A 72 -24.02 -5.95 -3.73
CA ASN A 72 -24.94 -4.85 -3.97
C ASN A 72 -25.58 -4.98 -5.35
N GLU A 73 -26.67 -4.26 -5.59
CA GLU A 73 -27.48 -4.35 -6.81
C GLU A 73 -26.69 -4.01 -8.09
N VAL A 74 -25.71 -3.10 -8.00
CA VAL A 74 -24.88 -2.69 -9.13
C VAL A 74 -24.10 -3.88 -9.70
N PHE A 75 -23.66 -4.79 -8.85
CA PHE A 75 -22.86 -5.94 -9.24
C PHE A 75 -23.68 -7.21 -9.50
N SER A 76 -24.98 -7.20 -9.22
CA SER A 76 -25.86 -8.34 -9.50
C SER A 76 -25.94 -8.67 -11.00
N ARG A 77 -25.75 -7.67 -11.86
CA ARG A 77 -25.82 -7.78 -13.33
C ARG A 77 -24.52 -8.27 -14.00
N LEU A 78 -23.43 -8.44 -13.24
CA LEU A 78 -22.17 -8.95 -13.78
C LEU A 78 -22.27 -10.45 -14.13
N SER A 79 -21.46 -10.90 -15.10
CA SER A 79 -21.28 -12.33 -15.38
C SER A 79 -20.71 -13.07 -14.18
N MET A 80 -20.80 -14.40 -14.17
CA MET A 80 -20.30 -15.22 -13.05
C MET A 80 -18.78 -15.10 -12.91
N GLU A 81 -18.08 -15.05 -14.04
CA GLU A 81 -16.62 -14.87 -14.10
C GLU A 81 -16.22 -13.52 -13.51
N ALA A 82 -16.90 -12.44 -13.88
CA ALA A 82 -16.63 -11.11 -13.35
C ALA A 82 -16.92 -11.01 -11.85
N LYS A 83 -17.96 -11.67 -11.35
CA LYS A 83 -18.26 -11.79 -9.91
C LYS A 83 -17.16 -12.54 -9.17
N THR A 84 -16.66 -13.63 -9.78
CA THR A 84 -15.59 -14.43 -9.19
C THR A 84 -14.27 -13.67 -9.15
N ALA A 85 -13.86 -13.04 -10.24
CA ALA A 85 -12.65 -12.22 -10.31
C ALA A 85 -12.69 -11.07 -9.28
N ARG A 86 -13.84 -10.39 -9.18
CA ARG A 86 -14.07 -9.33 -8.18
C ARG A 86 -13.92 -9.82 -6.75
N ARG A 87 -14.46 -11.00 -6.44
CA ARG A 87 -14.36 -11.61 -5.11
C ARG A 87 -12.92 -12.00 -4.78
N ILE A 88 -12.19 -12.59 -5.74
CA ILE A 88 -10.78 -12.94 -5.57
C ILE A 88 -9.96 -11.69 -5.28
N LEU A 89 -10.09 -10.66 -6.10
CA LEU A 89 -9.37 -9.40 -5.94
C LEU A 89 -9.73 -8.72 -4.61
N GLY A 90 -11.02 -8.62 -4.27
CA GLY A 90 -11.47 -8.01 -3.05
C GLY A 90 -10.97 -8.72 -1.78
N ASN A 91 -10.86 -10.05 -1.80
CA ASN A 91 -10.26 -10.80 -0.71
C ASN A 91 -8.74 -10.57 -0.63
N ALA A 92 -8.04 -10.58 -1.76
CA ALA A 92 -6.61 -10.32 -1.80
C ALA A 92 -6.25 -8.92 -1.28
N MET A 93 -7.06 -7.91 -1.59
CA MET A 93 -6.87 -6.52 -1.12
C MET A 93 -6.98 -6.37 0.41
N GLN A 94 -7.59 -7.31 1.10
CA GLN A 94 -7.71 -7.28 2.57
C GLN A 94 -6.45 -7.80 3.27
N THR A 95 -5.65 -8.62 2.60
CA THR A 95 -4.50 -9.33 3.18
C THR A 95 -3.42 -8.41 3.75
N PRO A 96 -3.00 -7.30 3.10
CA PRO A 96 -1.90 -6.48 3.60
C PRO A 96 -2.14 -5.92 5.01
N LEU A 97 -3.32 -5.35 5.26
CA LEU A 97 -3.67 -4.84 6.58
C LEU A 97 -3.78 -5.96 7.61
N MET A 98 -4.40 -7.07 7.24
CA MET A 98 -4.54 -8.22 8.14
C MET A 98 -3.17 -8.76 8.55
N GLN A 99 -2.23 -8.87 7.62
CA GLN A 99 -0.86 -9.31 7.89
C GLN A 99 -0.11 -8.35 8.82
N ILE A 100 -0.26 -7.04 8.63
CA ILE A 100 0.33 -6.03 9.53
C ILE A 100 -0.20 -6.20 10.95
N CYS A 101 -1.51 -6.41 11.11
CA CYS A 101 -2.13 -6.63 12.42
C CYS A 101 -1.69 -7.95 13.06
N GLU A 102 -1.58 -9.02 12.28
CA GLU A 102 -1.10 -10.32 12.73
C GLU A 102 0.36 -10.22 13.21
N ASN A 103 1.23 -9.58 12.45
CA ASN A 103 2.62 -9.34 12.81
C ASN A 103 2.77 -8.53 14.12
N ALA A 104 1.77 -7.67 14.41
CA ALA A 104 1.68 -6.91 15.66
C ALA A 104 0.98 -7.69 16.80
N GLY A 105 0.63 -8.96 16.60
CA GLY A 105 -0.05 -9.79 17.59
C GLY A 105 -1.56 -9.50 17.74
N LYS A 106 -2.16 -8.71 16.84
CA LYS A 106 -3.58 -8.36 16.86
C LYS A 106 -4.37 -9.28 15.92
N THR A 107 -4.76 -10.45 16.41
CA THR A 107 -5.45 -11.48 15.62
C THR A 107 -6.95 -11.19 15.39
N ASP A 108 -7.58 -10.45 16.29
CA ASP A 108 -9.03 -10.15 16.24
C ASP A 108 -9.37 -8.84 15.50
N TYR A 109 -8.41 -8.25 14.79
CA TYR A 109 -8.58 -6.95 14.13
C TYR A 109 -9.82 -6.87 13.25
N PHE A 110 -10.06 -7.89 12.42
CA PHE A 110 -11.20 -7.89 11.49
C PHE A 110 -12.54 -7.78 12.21
N LYS A 111 -12.72 -8.56 13.28
CA LYS A 111 -13.93 -8.57 14.08
C LYS A 111 -14.15 -7.22 14.79
N ASP A 112 -13.12 -6.72 15.44
CA ASP A 112 -13.15 -5.42 16.13
C ASP A 112 -13.42 -4.27 15.17
N TYR A 113 -12.75 -4.29 14.00
CA TYR A 113 -12.92 -3.29 12.96
C TYR A 113 -14.36 -3.26 12.43
N ILE A 114 -14.93 -4.40 12.07
CA ILE A 114 -16.30 -4.49 11.56
C ILE A 114 -17.30 -3.98 12.58
N GLN A 115 -17.19 -4.41 13.83
CA GLN A 115 -18.09 -3.96 14.91
C GLN A 115 -18.05 -2.45 15.09
N THR A 116 -16.87 -1.87 15.08
CA THR A 116 -16.67 -0.43 15.32
C THR A 116 -17.04 0.38 14.09
N SER A 117 -16.62 -0.04 12.91
CA SER A 117 -16.87 0.70 11.67
C SER A 117 -18.34 0.75 11.28
N ASN A 118 -19.13 -0.28 11.62
CA ASN A 118 -20.56 -0.30 11.34
C ASN A 118 -21.36 0.77 12.13
N LYS A 119 -20.79 1.25 13.23
CA LYS A 119 -21.38 2.32 14.05
C LYS A 119 -21.01 3.72 13.53
N MET A 120 -20.17 3.82 12.51
CA MET A 120 -19.67 5.10 11.99
C MET A 120 -20.37 5.51 10.70
N THR A 121 -20.41 6.84 10.46
CA THR A 121 -20.82 7.38 9.16
C THR A 121 -19.82 6.98 8.08
N ALA A 122 -20.27 6.86 6.82
CA ALA A 122 -19.44 6.45 5.70
C ALA A 122 -18.14 7.28 5.61
N THR A 123 -18.24 8.61 5.74
CA THR A 123 -17.09 9.52 5.64
C THR A 123 -16.06 9.31 6.76
N LYS A 124 -16.49 9.05 7.99
CA LYS A 124 -15.57 8.78 9.11
C LYS A 124 -14.90 7.42 8.99
N ARG A 125 -15.58 6.48 8.38
CA ARG A 125 -15.14 5.09 8.23
C ARG A 125 -13.88 4.96 7.36
N TRP A 126 -13.71 5.81 6.34
CA TRP A 126 -12.57 5.75 5.41
C TRP A 126 -11.22 6.07 6.04
N GLY A 127 -11.17 6.85 7.08
CA GLY A 127 -9.92 7.18 7.79
C GLY A 127 -9.72 6.42 9.10
N TYR A 128 -10.72 5.65 9.55
CA TYR A 128 -10.67 5.00 10.86
C TYR A 128 -10.04 3.62 10.77
N GLY A 129 -8.95 3.43 11.49
CA GLY A 129 -8.21 2.17 11.53
C GLY A 129 -7.45 1.98 12.82
N TYR A 130 -6.61 0.96 12.85
CA TYR A 130 -5.78 0.58 13.99
C TYR A 130 -4.34 1.03 13.75
N ASN A 131 -3.78 1.78 14.69
CA ASN A 131 -2.37 2.13 14.69
C ASN A 131 -1.60 1.07 15.47
N VAL A 132 -0.90 0.20 14.77
CA VAL A 132 -0.14 -0.91 15.37
C VAL A 132 0.99 -0.44 16.29
N LYS A 133 1.52 0.77 16.10
CA LYS A 133 2.61 1.34 16.92
C LYS A 133 2.12 1.78 18.30
N THR A 134 0.91 2.36 18.38
CA THR A 134 0.34 2.86 19.63
C THR A 134 -0.66 1.90 20.26
N GLY A 135 -1.16 0.92 19.51
CA GLY A 135 -2.21 0.01 19.95
C GLY A 135 -3.62 0.63 19.98
N GLU A 136 -3.82 1.78 19.32
CA GLU A 136 -5.06 2.55 19.42
C GLU A 136 -5.84 2.54 18.10
N TYR A 137 -7.17 2.59 18.23
CA TYR A 137 -8.07 2.84 17.10
C TYR A 137 -8.35 4.34 16.95
N GLY A 138 -8.27 4.85 15.73
CA GLY A 138 -8.54 6.27 15.50
C GLY A 138 -8.49 6.64 14.02
N ASN A 139 -8.52 7.95 13.75
CA ASN A 139 -8.32 8.46 12.41
C ASN A 139 -6.82 8.42 12.06
N LEU A 140 -6.43 7.48 11.19
CA LEU A 140 -5.04 7.23 10.82
C LEU A 140 -4.36 8.46 10.21
N ILE A 141 -5.07 9.24 9.41
CA ILE A 141 -4.52 10.48 8.82
C ILE A 141 -4.15 11.49 9.93
N LYS A 142 -5.04 11.66 10.93
CA LYS A 142 -4.76 12.54 12.08
C LYS A 142 -3.66 12.00 12.99
N MET A 143 -3.48 10.70 13.03
CA MET A 143 -2.42 10.02 13.78
C MET A 143 -1.07 10.00 13.04
N GLY A 144 -0.99 10.57 11.83
CA GLY A 144 0.22 10.59 11.01
C GLY A 144 0.54 9.25 10.32
N VAL A 145 -0.41 8.31 10.30
CA VAL A 145 -0.27 7.03 9.58
C VAL A 145 -0.84 7.20 8.19
N ILE A 146 0.02 7.52 7.24
CA ILE A 146 -0.34 7.89 5.87
C ILE A 146 0.52 7.12 4.85
N ASP A 147 -0.07 6.83 3.70
CA ASP A 147 0.59 6.22 2.54
C ASP A 147 0.44 7.12 1.31
N PRO A 148 1.43 7.19 0.40
CA PRO A 148 1.28 7.87 -0.89
C PRO A 148 0.25 7.15 -1.78
N ALA A 149 -0.69 7.90 -2.33
CA ALA A 149 -1.74 7.33 -3.18
C ALA A 149 -1.17 6.64 -4.43
N LYS A 150 -0.16 7.25 -5.06
CA LYS A 150 0.52 6.71 -6.24
C LYS A 150 1.16 5.35 -5.98
N VAL A 151 1.85 5.18 -4.85
CA VAL A 151 2.50 3.91 -4.49
C VAL A 151 1.46 2.81 -4.33
N THR A 152 0.40 3.10 -3.57
CA THR A 152 -0.71 2.17 -3.32
C THR A 152 -1.41 1.74 -4.61
N ARG A 153 -1.70 2.69 -5.51
CA ARG A 153 -2.31 2.42 -6.80
C ARG A 153 -1.41 1.58 -7.70
N CYS A 154 -0.15 1.99 -7.88
CA CYS A 154 0.79 1.26 -8.72
C CYS A 154 1.06 -0.15 -8.21
N ALA A 155 1.13 -0.35 -6.89
CA ALA A 155 1.29 -1.68 -6.31
C ALA A 155 0.13 -2.62 -6.69
N LEU A 156 -1.11 -2.11 -6.59
CA LEU A 156 -2.30 -2.89 -6.97
C LEU A 156 -2.32 -3.19 -8.46
N GLU A 157 -2.09 -2.19 -9.32
CA GLU A 157 -2.07 -2.34 -10.78
C GLU A 157 -1.02 -3.37 -11.23
N ASN A 158 0.19 -3.28 -10.69
CA ASN A 158 1.28 -4.20 -11.00
C ASN A 158 0.97 -5.62 -10.52
N ALA A 159 0.45 -5.77 -9.30
CA ALA A 159 0.08 -7.08 -8.77
C ALA A 159 -1.00 -7.77 -9.63
N VAL A 160 -2.03 -7.03 -10.03
CA VAL A 160 -3.09 -7.54 -10.93
C VAL A 160 -2.50 -7.90 -12.30
N SER A 161 -1.64 -7.07 -12.88
CA SER A 161 -1.01 -7.32 -14.17
C SER A 161 -0.20 -8.62 -14.17
N VAL A 162 0.62 -8.84 -13.14
CA VAL A 162 1.41 -10.07 -12.99
C VAL A 162 0.50 -11.29 -12.78
N ALA A 163 -0.51 -11.17 -11.92
CA ALA A 163 -1.47 -12.25 -11.67
C ALA A 163 -2.22 -12.66 -12.95
N VAL A 164 -2.67 -11.70 -13.76
CA VAL A 164 -3.33 -11.97 -15.05
C VAL A 164 -2.37 -12.65 -16.01
N THR A 165 -1.12 -12.21 -16.08
CA THR A 165 -0.10 -12.83 -16.92
C THR A 165 0.12 -14.31 -16.54
N ILE A 166 0.25 -14.60 -15.25
CA ILE A 166 0.41 -15.99 -14.76
C ILE A 166 -0.84 -16.82 -15.07
N LEU A 167 -2.02 -16.31 -14.82
CA LEU A 167 -3.29 -17.00 -15.07
C LEU A 167 -3.57 -17.28 -16.56
N SER A 168 -2.98 -16.49 -17.46
CA SER A 168 -3.13 -16.67 -18.91
C SER A 168 -2.09 -17.63 -19.51
N THR A 169 -1.12 -18.12 -18.74
CA THR A 169 -0.11 -19.05 -19.21
C THR A 169 -0.63 -20.48 -19.18
N ASN A 170 -0.24 -21.27 -20.20
CA ASN A 170 -0.59 -22.70 -20.29
C ASN A 170 0.41 -23.60 -19.55
N ALA A 171 1.64 -23.12 -19.33
CA ALA A 171 2.69 -23.87 -18.64
C ALA A 171 3.69 -22.91 -17.97
N ILE A 172 4.25 -23.35 -16.85
CA ILE A 172 5.35 -22.68 -16.15
C ILE A 172 6.52 -23.66 -16.09
N ILE A 173 7.68 -23.22 -16.59
CA ILE A 173 8.92 -24.02 -16.57
C ILE A 173 9.82 -23.40 -15.50
N THR A 174 10.21 -24.20 -14.52
CA THR A 174 11.15 -23.80 -13.47
C THR A 174 12.39 -24.67 -13.52
N PHE A 175 13.53 -24.13 -13.13
CA PHE A 175 14.76 -24.91 -12.95
C PHE A 175 14.84 -25.36 -11.50
N ASP A 176 15.14 -26.62 -11.29
CA ASP A 176 15.43 -27.16 -9.95
C ASP A 176 16.90 -26.90 -9.62
N GLU A 177 17.15 -26.03 -8.63
CA GLU A 177 18.51 -25.71 -8.16
C GLU A 177 19.09 -26.74 -7.17
N SER A 178 18.34 -27.79 -6.84
CA SER A 178 18.76 -28.81 -5.86
C SER A 178 19.92 -29.67 -6.29
N ASN A 179 20.44 -29.52 -7.54
CA ASN A 179 21.56 -30.30 -8.12
C ASN A 179 22.82 -29.47 -8.43
N ARG A 180 23.06 -28.37 -7.69
CA ARG A 180 24.34 -27.63 -7.74
C ARG A 180 25.13 -27.77 -6.46
#